data_fa01d75e9e7fe009dc5278ef237be3f3
#
_entry.id   fa01d75e9e7fe009dc5278ef237be3f3
#
_cell.length_a   1.000
_cell.length_b   1.000
_cell.length_c   1.000
_cell.angle_alpha   90.00
_cell.angle_beta   90.00
_cell.angle_gamma   90.00
#
_symmetry.space_group_name_H-M   'P 1'
#
loop_
_entity.id
_entity.type
_entity.pdbx_description
1 polymer ?
#
loop_
_entity_poly.entity_id
_entity_poly.type
_entity_poly.pdbx_seq_one_letter_code
_entity_poly.pdbx_strand_id
1 'polypeptide(L)'
;KNETIYQLDLGSIVSGTKYRGELEEKITKAMEYIKKHHAIVFIDEIHNIVGAGSNDGSLDIANILKPYLSRSDIKLIGSTTLDEYYRFIEKDKALTRRFQNVYIDEPNEAETYEILEGIKQSYEEYHQVKYSSYSLQKIITNAKLFLINKSFPDKAIDILDEVGARKKTSHKTIDKLIDEVIEDTTGVKKISLKKLKLLSLNYPELKTNYLKFIKR
;
A
#
# COMPACT_ATOMS: atom_id res chain seq x y z
N LYS A 1 13.25 23.29 0.32
CA LYS A 1 14.41 23.28 -0.61
C LYS A 1 14.04 22.35 -1.75
N ASN A 2 14.21 22.80 -2.98
CA ASN A 2 13.78 22.08 -4.19
C ASN A 2 14.79 20.96 -4.49
N GLU A 3 14.64 19.80 -3.86
CA GLU A 3 15.36 18.60 -4.25
C GLU A 3 14.49 17.78 -5.20
N THR A 4 15.06 17.25 -6.25
CA THR A 4 14.36 16.40 -7.21
C THR A 4 14.42 14.94 -6.73
N ILE A 5 13.29 14.25 -6.77
CA ILE A 5 13.20 12.83 -6.45
C ILE A 5 12.95 12.07 -7.75
N TYR A 6 13.78 11.05 -8.03
CA TYR A 6 13.59 10.13 -9.15
C TYR A 6 13.21 8.76 -8.61
N GLN A 7 12.14 8.20 -9.13
CA GLN A 7 11.78 6.81 -8.86
C GLN A 7 12.58 5.89 -9.79
N LEU A 8 13.26 4.91 -9.19
CA LEU A 8 13.95 3.86 -9.92
C LEU A 8 13.04 2.64 -10.02
N ASP A 9 12.46 2.42 -11.18
CA ASP A 9 11.61 1.25 -11.46
C ASP A 9 12.50 0.05 -11.81
N LEU A 10 12.76 -0.77 -10.80
CA LEU A 10 13.57 -1.98 -10.93
C LEU A 10 12.91 -3.02 -11.84
N GLY A 11 11.58 -3.13 -11.81
CA GLY A 11 10.83 -4.06 -12.65
C GLY A 11 11.04 -3.78 -14.15
N SER A 12 10.90 -2.51 -14.52
CA SER A 12 11.14 -2.08 -15.93
C SER A 12 12.60 -2.26 -16.36
N ILE A 13 13.55 -2.04 -15.46
CA ILE A 13 14.97 -2.23 -15.77
C ILE A 13 15.27 -3.71 -16.02
N VAL A 14 14.80 -4.60 -15.13
CA VAL A 14 15.01 -6.05 -15.24
C VAL A 14 14.33 -6.63 -16.48
N SER A 15 13.04 -6.30 -16.69
CA SER A 15 12.29 -6.82 -17.83
C SER A 15 12.86 -6.42 -19.20
N GLY A 16 13.55 -5.30 -19.25
CA GLY A 16 14.20 -4.77 -20.46
C GLY A 16 15.63 -5.25 -20.67
N THR A 17 16.14 -6.25 -19.92
CA THR A 17 17.51 -6.75 -20.02
C THR A 17 17.57 -8.26 -20.16
N LYS A 18 18.39 -8.76 -21.08
CA LYS A 18 18.62 -10.20 -21.28
C LYS A 18 19.88 -10.70 -20.56
N TYR A 19 20.85 -9.82 -20.35
CA TYR A 19 22.15 -10.17 -19.80
C TYR A 19 22.47 -9.33 -18.56
N ARG A 20 23.17 -9.94 -17.61
CA ARG A 20 23.60 -9.28 -16.36
C ARG A 20 24.37 -7.97 -16.62
N GLY A 21 25.28 -7.95 -17.60
CA GLY A 21 26.06 -6.76 -17.92
C GLY A 21 25.22 -5.56 -18.40
N GLU A 22 24.11 -5.82 -19.12
CA GLU A 22 23.19 -4.76 -19.54
C GLU A 22 22.45 -4.15 -18.34
N LEU A 23 22.09 -4.98 -17.37
CA LEU A 23 21.45 -4.51 -16.12
C LEU A 23 22.42 -3.66 -15.31
N GLU A 24 23.66 -4.15 -15.12
CA GLU A 24 24.70 -3.41 -14.41
C GLU A 24 24.97 -2.05 -15.07
N GLU A 25 25.04 -2.01 -16.39
CA GLU A 25 25.25 -0.78 -17.16
C GLU A 25 24.08 0.22 -16.97
N LYS A 26 22.83 -0.26 -17.08
CA LYS A 26 21.64 0.60 -16.91
C LYS A 26 21.54 1.18 -15.51
N ILE A 27 21.75 0.35 -14.47
CA ILE A 27 21.73 0.81 -13.08
C ILE A 27 22.86 1.80 -12.85
N THR A 28 24.07 1.51 -13.31
CA THR A 28 25.22 2.40 -13.20
C THR A 28 24.94 3.77 -13.80
N LYS A 29 24.45 3.79 -15.05
CA LYS A 29 24.08 5.06 -15.74
C LYS A 29 23.02 5.85 -14.97
N ALA A 30 21.99 5.17 -14.43
CA ALA A 30 20.96 5.81 -13.62
C ALA A 30 21.55 6.44 -12.34
N MET A 31 22.40 5.69 -11.63
CA MET A 31 23.02 6.15 -10.39
C MET A 31 24.01 7.31 -10.62
N GLU A 32 24.78 7.28 -11.71
CA GLU A 32 25.66 8.38 -12.11
C GLU A 32 24.86 9.64 -12.47
N TYR A 33 23.74 9.49 -13.16
CA TYR A 33 22.83 10.60 -13.44
C TYR A 33 22.30 11.24 -12.16
N ILE A 34 21.81 10.42 -11.22
CA ILE A 34 21.29 10.87 -9.91
C ILE A 34 22.38 11.61 -9.12
N LYS A 35 23.59 11.05 -9.08
CA LYS A 35 24.73 11.67 -8.43
C LYS A 35 25.07 13.03 -9.04
N LYS A 36 25.15 13.12 -10.37
CA LYS A 36 25.46 14.36 -11.09
C LYS A 36 24.45 15.48 -10.82
N HIS A 37 23.19 15.13 -10.62
CA HIS A 37 22.10 16.10 -10.38
C HIS A 37 21.79 16.31 -8.91
N HIS A 38 22.56 15.71 -7.99
CA HIS A 38 22.34 15.78 -6.54
C HIS A 38 20.90 15.45 -6.14
N ALA A 39 20.28 14.51 -6.88
CA ALA A 39 18.91 14.11 -6.68
C ALA A 39 18.78 13.02 -5.60
N ILE A 40 17.54 12.80 -5.17
CA ILE A 40 17.18 11.67 -4.29
C ILE A 40 16.66 10.54 -5.18
N VAL A 41 17.10 9.31 -4.94
CA VAL A 41 16.50 8.14 -5.57
C VAL A 41 15.46 7.52 -4.63
N PHE A 42 14.28 7.23 -5.17
CA PHE A 42 13.25 6.47 -4.50
C PHE A 42 13.14 5.08 -5.14
N ILE A 43 13.15 4.04 -4.32
CA ILE A 43 12.97 2.66 -4.75
C ILE A 43 11.79 2.09 -3.96
N ASP A 44 10.73 1.79 -4.69
CA ASP A 44 9.58 1.09 -4.13
C ASP A 44 9.88 -0.41 -4.00
N GLU A 45 9.32 -1.04 -2.97
CA GLU A 45 9.55 -2.45 -2.68
C GLU A 45 11.05 -2.84 -2.67
N ILE A 46 11.85 -2.05 -1.94
CA ILE A 46 13.32 -2.20 -1.91
C ILE A 46 13.79 -3.61 -1.53
N HIS A 47 12.94 -4.40 -0.87
CA HIS A 47 13.23 -5.80 -0.56
C HIS A 47 13.48 -6.65 -1.81
N ASN A 48 12.92 -6.27 -2.96
CA ASN A 48 13.18 -6.95 -4.24
C ASN A 48 14.65 -6.88 -4.68
N ILE A 49 15.40 -5.91 -4.17
CA ILE A 49 16.84 -5.83 -4.41
C ILE A 49 17.57 -7.02 -3.79
N VAL A 50 17.16 -7.47 -2.60
CA VAL A 50 17.83 -8.49 -1.81
C VAL A 50 17.29 -9.90 -2.11
N GLY A 51 15.97 -10.00 -2.38
CA GLY A 51 15.28 -11.26 -2.60
C GLY A 51 15.55 -11.92 -3.95
N ALA A 52 16.04 -11.18 -4.92
CA ALA A 52 16.30 -11.67 -6.27
C ALA A 52 17.49 -12.67 -6.37
N GLY A 53 18.19 -12.92 -5.26
CA GLY A 53 19.45 -13.71 -5.25
C GLY A 53 19.35 -15.18 -4.81
N SER A 54 18.18 -15.73 -4.52
CA SER A 54 18.09 -17.01 -3.82
C SER A 54 17.84 -18.27 -4.68
N ASN A 55 17.53 -18.16 -5.98
CA ASN A 55 17.42 -19.33 -6.85
C ASN A 55 17.88 -19.03 -8.28
N ASP A 56 18.87 -19.79 -8.73
CA ASP A 56 19.31 -19.95 -10.13
C ASP A 56 19.44 -18.65 -10.98
N GLY A 57 20.60 -17.97 -10.86
CA GLY A 57 21.01 -16.99 -11.86
C GLY A 57 20.31 -15.64 -11.77
N SER A 58 19.52 -15.38 -10.73
CA SER A 58 18.87 -14.09 -10.53
C SER A 58 19.90 -13.01 -10.21
N LEU A 59 19.74 -11.91 -10.90
CA LEU A 59 20.60 -10.74 -10.89
C LEU A 59 20.61 -10.12 -9.48
N ASP A 60 21.71 -10.21 -8.78
CA ASP A 60 21.90 -9.63 -7.44
C ASP A 60 22.08 -8.11 -7.56
N ILE A 61 20.94 -7.42 -7.72
CA ILE A 61 20.88 -5.96 -7.83
C ILE A 61 21.47 -5.31 -6.58
N ALA A 62 21.37 -5.99 -5.40
CA ALA A 62 21.94 -5.49 -4.16
C ALA A 62 23.45 -5.29 -4.29
N ASN A 63 24.17 -6.21 -4.93
CA ASN A 63 25.62 -6.08 -5.10
C ASN A 63 25.99 -4.93 -6.05
N ILE A 64 25.15 -4.63 -7.06
CA ILE A 64 25.34 -3.49 -7.95
C ILE A 64 25.13 -2.16 -7.20
N LEU A 65 24.14 -2.11 -6.32
CA LEU A 65 23.78 -0.89 -5.58
C LEU A 65 24.64 -0.64 -4.35
N LYS A 66 25.18 -1.69 -3.69
CA LYS A 66 26.03 -1.56 -2.48
C LYS A 66 27.15 -0.53 -2.60
N PRO A 67 27.92 -0.44 -3.71
CA PRO A 67 28.95 0.59 -3.85
C PRO A 67 28.40 2.03 -3.80
N TYR A 68 27.22 2.25 -4.35
CA TYR A 68 26.58 3.57 -4.36
C TYR A 68 26.00 3.92 -2.99
N LEU A 69 25.44 2.94 -2.28
CA LEU A 69 24.95 3.09 -0.91
C LEU A 69 26.08 3.31 0.09
N SER A 70 27.30 2.86 -0.25
CA SER A 70 28.48 3.00 0.63
C SER A 70 29.07 4.41 0.60
N ARG A 71 28.82 5.15 -0.45
CA ARG A 71 29.32 6.49 -0.66
C ARG A 71 28.22 7.45 -0.26
N SER A 72 28.52 8.43 0.58
CA SER A 72 27.57 9.47 1.01
C SER A 72 27.09 10.40 -0.12
N ASP A 73 27.41 10.07 -1.35
CA ASP A 73 27.14 10.86 -2.55
C ASP A 73 25.72 10.75 -3.07
N ILE A 74 24.97 9.72 -2.63
CA ILE A 74 23.62 9.43 -3.11
C ILE A 74 22.68 9.33 -1.90
N LYS A 75 21.59 10.08 -1.97
CA LYS A 75 20.47 10.00 -1.03
C LYS A 75 19.47 8.99 -1.59
N LEU A 76 19.11 7.97 -0.81
CA LEU A 76 18.17 6.92 -1.20
C LEU A 76 17.05 6.80 -0.17
N ILE A 77 15.83 6.69 -0.67
CA ILE A 77 14.63 6.35 0.09
C ILE A 77 14.12 5.01 -0.47
N GLY A 78 13.96 4.02 0.40
CA GLY A 78 13.35 2.72 0.05
C GLY A 78 12.08 2.49 0.84
N SER A 79 11.01 2.04 0.18
CA SER A 79 9.79 1.59 0.84
C SER A 79 9.74 0.06 0.89
N THR A 80 9.19 -0.47 1.97
CA THR A 80 8.94 -1.91 2.14
C THR A 80 7.94 -2.13 3.27
N THR A 81 7.39 -3.33 3.38
CA THR A 81 6.59 -3.73 4.54
C THR A 81 7.49 -4.17 5.69
N LEU A 82 6.97 -4.17 6.92
CA LEU A 82 7.72 -4.65 8.09
C LEU A 82 8.11 -6.11 7.96
N ASP A 83 7.20 -6.95 7.47
CA ASP A 83 7.46 -8.39 7.29
C ASP A 83 8.60 -8.63 6.30
N GLU A 84 8.61 -7.90 5.18
CA GLU A 84 9.66 -8.00 4.17
C GLU A 84 10.98 -7.39 4.63
N TYR A 85 10.93 -6.29 5.41
CA TYR A 85 12.11 -5.74 6.05
C TYR A 85 12.83 -6.78 6.92
N TYR A 86 12.10 -7.41 7.85
CA TYR A 86 12.68 -8.45 8.73
C TYR A 86 13.11 -9.70 7.98
N ARG A 87 12.40 -10.03 6.91
CA ARG A 87 12.66 -11.23 6.12
C ARG A 87 13.87 -11.10 5.22
N PHE A 88 14.08 -9.94 4.61
CA PHE A 88 15.09 -9.73 3.57
C PHE A 88 16.13 -8.67 3.94
N ILE A 89 15.73 -7.47 4.37
CA ILE A 89 16.64 -6.34 4.56
C ILE A 89 17.46 -6.47 5.84
N GLU A 90 16.82 -6.80 6.96
CA GLU A 90 17.49 -6.88 8.27
C GLU A 90 18.64 -7.89 8.30
N LYS A 91 18.52 -8.96 7.52
CA LYS A 91 19.55 -10.00 7.42
C LYS A 91 20.81 -9.54 6.69
N ASP A 92 20.69 -8.57 5.78
CA ASP A 92 21.84 -7.97 5.11
C ASP A 92 22.44 -6.84 5.96
N LYS A 93 23.42 -7.20 6.78
CA LYS A 93 24.12 -6.24 7.66
C LYS A 93 24.80 -5.09 6.90
N ALA A 94 25.08 -5.26 5.63
CA ALA A 94 25.68 -4.21 4.82
C ALA A 94 24.64 -3.15 4.44
N LEU A 95 23.40 -3.54 4.23
CA LEU A 95 22.28 -2.62 3.97
C LEU A 95 21.79 -1.96 5.26
N THR A 96 21.51 -2.74 6.31
CA THR A 96 20.97 -2.22 7.57
C THR A 96 21.82 -1.11 8.21
N ARG A 97 23.15 -1.19 8.06
CA ARG A 97 24.05 -0.14 8.58
C ARG A 97 24.00 1.18 7.79
N ARG A 98 23.33 1.19 6.63
CA ARG A 98 23.28 2.34 5.72
C ARG A 98 21.92 2.97 5.63
N PHE A 99 20.90 2.30 6.14
CA PHE A 99 19.54 2.80 6.19
C PHE A 99 19.15 3.17 7.62
N GLN A 100 18.47 4.30 7.74
CA GLN A 100 17.73 4.66 8.93
C GLN A 100 16.28 4.27 8.72
N ASN A 101 15.72 3.47 9.63
CA ASN A 101 14.33 3.08 9.55
C ASN A 101 13.41 4.24 9.96
N VAL A 102 12.41 4.47 9.14
CA VAL A 102 11.30 5.38 9.42
C VAL A 102 10.03 4.55 9.36
N TYR A 103 9.37 4.40 10.51
CA TYR A 103 8.11 3.65 10.60
C TYR A 103 6.95 4.56 10.26
N ILE A 104 6.05 4.05 9.42
CA ILE A 104 4.80 4.73 9.04
C ILE A 104 3.67 3.88 9.57
N ASP A 105 2.94 4.42 10.54
CA ASP A 105 1.81 3.75 11.16
C ASP A 105 0.56 3.79 10.27
N GLU A 106 -0.34 2.83 10.46
CA GLU A 106 -1.65 2.83 9.82
C GLU A 106 -2.46 4.05 10.30
N PRO A 107 -3.00 4.88 9.40
CA PRO A 107 -3.79 6.04 9.80
C PRO A 107 -5.05 5.61 10.56
N ASN A 108 -5.42 6.39 11.57
CA ASN A 108 -6.67 6.20 12.29
C ASN A 108 -7.90 6.60 11.43
N GLU A 109 -9.11 6.39 11.97
CA GLU A 109 -10.35 6.68 11.22
C GLU A 109 -10.50 8.16 10.84
N ALA A 110 -10.06 9.08 11.69
CA ALA A 110 -10.13 10.53 11.41
C ALA A 110 -9.14 10.92 10.32
N GLU A 111 -7.90 10.46 10.43
CA GLU A 111 -6.86 10.66 9.39
C GLU A 111 -7.27 10.01 8.07
N THR A 112 -7.85 8.81 8.11
CA THR A 112 -8.38 8.15 6.91
C THR A 112 -9.50 8.96 6.27
N TYR A 113 -10.36 9.60 7.09
CA TYR A 113 -11.41 10.47 6.56
C TYR A 113 -10.82 11.69 5.83
N GLU A 114 -9.80 12.32 6.41
CA GLU A 114 -9.10 13.45 5.77
C GLU A 114 -8.44 13.03 4.44
N ILE A 115 -7.83 11.82 4.40
CA ILE A 115 -7.27 11.27 3.18
C ILE A 115 -8.36 11.07 2.12
N LEU A 116 -9.48 10.40 2.46
CA LEU A 116 -10.58 10.19 1.52
C LEU A 116 -11.19 11.51 1.04
N GLU A 117 -11.37 12.47 1.92
CA GLU A 117 -11.88 13.81 1.56
C GLU A 117 -10.93 14.52 0.58
N GLY A 118 -9.61 14.37 0.79
CA GLY A 118 -8.59 14.94 -0.10
C GLY A 118 -8.54 14.33 -1.50
N ILE A 119 -8.78 13.03 -1.62
CA ILE A 119 -8.74 12.32 -2.92
C ILE A 119 -10.11 12.22 -3.58
N LYS A 120 -11.19 12.47 -2.85
CA LYS A 120 -12.58 12.31 -3.26
C LYS A 120 -12.88 12.91 -4.63
N GLN A 121 -12.41 14.12 -4.88
CA GLN A 121 -12.70 14.84 -6.11
C GLN A 121 -12.21 14.06 -7.35
N SER A 122 -11.03 13.49 -7.32
CA SER A 122 -10.47 12.71 -8.43
C SER A 122 -11.33 11.48 -8.75
N TYR A 123 -11.82 10.78 -7.71
CA TYR A 123 -12.71 9.62 -7.88
C TYR A 123 -14.11 10.03 -8.34
N GLU A 124 -14.63 11.15 -7.84
CA GLU A 124 -15.92 11.72 -8.28
C GLU A 124 -15.90 12.08 -9.76
N GLU A 125 -14.81 12.71 -10.22
CA GLU A 125 -14.63 13.09 -11.63
C GLU A 125 -14.45 11.85 -12.52
N TYR A 126 -13.64 10.88 -12.09
CA TYR A 126 -13.39 9.66 -12.85
C TYR A 126 -14.64 8.79 -13.00
N HIS A 127 -15.38 8.59 -11.92
CA HIS A 127 -16.59 7.75 -11.90
C HIS A 127 -17.87 8.52 -12.23
N GLN A 128 -17.84 9.86 -12.28
CA GLN A 128 -19.01 10.73 -12.47
C GLN A 128 -20.09 10.51 -11.39
N VAL A 129 -19.64 10.45 -10.14
CA VAL A 129 -20.48 10.23 -8.95
C VAL A 129 -20.24 11.34 -7.93
N LYS A 130 -21.04 11.38 -6.87
CA LYS A 130 -20.82 12.26 -5.71
C LYS A 130 -20.87 11.47 -4.42
N TYR A 131 -19.86 11.66 -3.58
CA TYR A 131 -19.79 11.06 -2.25
C TYR A 131 -20.12 12.09 -1.19
N SER A 132 -21.11 11.80 -0.35
CA SER A 132 -21.41 12.62 0.83
C SER A 132 -20.41 12.32 1.94
N SER A 133 -20.25 13.26 2.90
CA SER A 133 -19.48 13.03 4.11
C SER A 133 -19.96 11.79 4.88
N TYR A 134 -21.27 11.55 4.87
CA TYR A 134 -21.87 10.36 5.47
C TYR A 134 -21.41 9.07 4.75
N SER A 135 -21.39 9.08 3.41
CA SER A 135 -20.91 7.92 2.64
C SER A 135 -19.44 7.60 2.91
N LEU A 136 -18.58 8.62 3.04
CA LEU A 136 -17.16 8.42 3.40
C LEU A 136 -17.02 7.81 4.80
N GLN A 137 -17.72 8.34 5.78
CA GLN A 137 -17.72 7.77 7.13
C GLN A 137 -18.24 6.33 7.15
N LYS A 138 -19.28 6.04 6.37
CA LYS A 138 -19.82 4.68 6.25
C LYS A 138 -18.81 3.72 5.62
N ILE A 139 -18.06 4.15 4.59
CA ILE A 139 -16.97 3.37 4.00
C ILE A 139 -15.93 3.02 5.07
N ILE A 140 -15.44 4.01 5.82
CA ILE A 140 -14.42 3.81 6.85
C ILE A 140 -14.90 2.85 7.94
N THR A 141 -16.12 3.09 8.47
CA THR A 141 -16.69 2.25 9.51
C THR A 141 -16.86 0.80 9.06
N ASN A 142 -17.36 0.59 7.83
CA ASN A 142 -17.54 -0.75 7.29
C ASN A 142 -16.20 -1.41 6.98
N ALA A 143 -15.22 -0.67 6.41
CA ALA A 143 -13.88 -1.17 6.17
C ALA A 143 -13.20 -1.65 7.46
N LYS A 144 -13.34 -0.87 8.55
CA LYS A 144 -12.79 -1.24 9.87
C LYS A 144 -13.42 -2.51 10.43
N LEU A 145 -14.74 -2.65 10.30
CA LEU A 145 -15.49 -3.75 10.90
C LEU A 145 -15.31 -5.06 10.12
N PHE A 146 -15.24 -5.01 8.81
CA PHE A 146 -15.36 -6.18 7.95
C PHE A 146 -14.07 -6.54 7.22
N LEU A 147 -13.17 -5.57 6.93
CA LEU A 147 -11.92 -5.81 6.21
C LEU A 147 -10.73 -5.81 7.18
N ILE A 148 -10.69 -6.82 8.07
CA ILE A 148 -9.68 -6.92 9.13
C ILE A 148 -8.29 -7.32 8.64
N ASN A 149 -8.19 -7.93 7.44
CA ASN A 149 -6.94 -8.39 6.85
C ASN A 149 -6.28 -7.34 5.92
N LYS A 150 -6.89 -6.16 5.83
CA LYS A 150 -6.36 -5.04 5.04
C LYS A 150 -6.15 -3.83 5.94
N SER A 151 -5.18 -2.98 5.62
CA SER A 151 -4.85 -1.77 6.35
C SER A 151 -5.50 -0.51 5.76
N PHE A 152 -5.70 0.52 6.57
CA PHE A 152 -6.01 1.86 6.10
C PHE A 152 -4.74 2.53 5.55
N PRO A 153 -4.87 3.46 4.57
CA PRO A 153 -6.12 3.92 3.95
C PRO A 153 -6.63 3.01 2.84
N ASP A 154 -5.84 2.07 2.33
CA ASP A 154 -6.09 1.29 1.11
C ASP A 154 -7.44 0.59 1.11
N LYS A 155 -7.80 -0.10 2.19
CA LYS A 155 -9.09 -0.79 2.29
C LYS A 155 -10.31 0.15 2.15
N ALA A 156 -10.17 1.42 2.51
CA ALA A 156 -11.23 2.41 2.34
C ALA A 156 -11.23 2.99 0.92
N ILE A 157 -10.06 3.19 0.33
CA ILE A 157 -9.88 3.64 -1.04
C ILE A 157 -10.43 2.58 -2.02
N ASP A 158 -10.13 1.29 -1.79
CA ASP A 158 -10.66 0.18 -2.58
C ASP A 158 -12.20 0.21 -2.63
N ILE A 159 -12.86 0.41 -1.46
CA ILE A 159 -14.33 0.49 -1.40
C ILE A 159 -14.83 1.73 -2.13
N LEU A 160 -14.16 2.88 -1.95
CA LEU A 160 -14.53 4.13 -2.62
C LEU A 160 -14.52 3.94 -4.14
N ASP A 161 -13.45 3.38 -4.68
CA ASP A 161 -13.28 3.12 -6.10
C ASP A 161 -14.32 2.14 -6.64
N GLU A 162 -14.47 0.99 -5.99
CA GLU A 162 -15.42 -0.06 -6.39
C GLU A 162 -16.88 0.43 -6.38
N VAL A 163 -17.26 1.21 -5.36
CA VAL A 163 -18.60 1.82 -5.27
C VAL A 163 -18.83 2.81 -6.41
N GLY A 164 -17.83 3.61 -6.75
CA GLY A 164 -17.88 4.52 -7.89
C GLY A 164 -18.06 3.78 -9.20
N ALA A 165 -17.29 2.72 -9.42
CA ALA A 165 -17.40 1.89 -10.61
C ALA A 165 -18.80 1.26 -10.77
N ARG A 166 -19.34 0.68 -9.68
CA ARG A 166 -20.69 0.09 -9.68
C ARG A 166 -21.80 1.11 -9.89
N LYS A 167 -21.61 2.33 -9.42
CA LYS A 167 -22.62 3.39 -9.56
C LYS A 167 -22.86 3.77 -11.03
N LYS A 168 -21.85 3.67 -11.91
CA LYS A 168 -22.00 3.93 -13.35
C LYS A 168 -23.08 3.05 -14.01
N THR A 169 -23.23 1.83 -13.55
CA THR A 169 -24.15 0.83 -14.13
C THR A 169 -25.39 0.56 -13.26
N SER A 170 -25.50 1.24 -12.11
CA SER A 170 -26.56 0.98 -11.14
C SER A 170 -27.36 2.23 -10.79
N HIS A 171 -28.67 2.08 -10.68
CA HIS A 171 -29.56 3.12 -10.16
C HIS A 171 -29.64 3.16 -8.61
N LYS A 172 -28.91 2.26 -7.92
CA LYS A 172 -28.88 2.20 -6.45
C LYS A 172 -28.20 3.43 -5.86
N THR A 173 -28.52 3.74 -4.61
CA THR A 173 -27.82 4.79 -3.87
C THR A 173 -26.40 4.35 -3.52
N ILE A 174 -25.48 5.31 -3.35
CA ILE A 174 -24.10 5.05 -2.91
C ILE A 174 -24.08 4.20 -1.64
N ASP A 175 -24.92 4.51 -0.66
CA ASP A 175 -24.96 3.80 0.62
C ASP A 175 -25.37 2.32 0.50
N LYS A 176 -26.25 2.00 -0.47
CA LYS A 176 -26.58 0.60 -0.77
C LYS A 176 -25.44 -0.12 -1.46
N LEU A 177 -24.74 0.57 -2.37
CA LEU A 177 -23.60 0.02 -3.08
C LEU A 177 -22.42 -0.26 -2.11
N ILE A 178 -22.19 0.62 -1.13
CA ILE A 178 -21.19 0.37 -0.07
C ILE A 178 -21.50 -0.95 0.64
N ASP A 179 -22.75 -1.16 1.02
CA ASP A 179 -23.15 -2.38 1.70
C ASP A 179 -22.91 -3.63 0.80
N GLU A 180 -23.26 -3.54 -0.49
CA GLU A 180 -23.09 -4.64 -1.45
C GLU A 180 -21.60 -4.94 -1.72
N VAL A 181 -20.76 -3.92 -1.86
CA VAL A 181 -19.31 -4.10 -2.03
C VAL A 181 -18.72 -4.84 -0.82
N ILE A 182 -19.13 -4.46 0.39
CA ILE A 182 -18.68 -5.14 1.61
C ILE A 182 -19.17 -6.59 1.65
N GLU A 183 -20.44 -6.85 1.32
CA GLU A 183 -21.00 -8.21 1.28
C GLU A 183 -20.26 -9.10 0.27
N ASP A 184 -20.00 -8.59 -0.92
CA ASP A 184 -19.30 -9.33 -1.98
C ASP A 184 -17.84 -9.60 -1.63
N THR A 185 -17.16 -8.60 -1.01
CA THR A 185 -15.75 -8.72 -0.64
C THR A 185 -15.54 -9.69 0.53
N THR A 186 -16.49 -9.73 1.47
CA THR A 186 -16.32 -10.50 2.71
C THR A 186 -17.09 -11.81 2.74
N GLY A 187 -18.06 -12.00 1.83
CA GLY A 187 -19.02 -13.12 1.86
C GLY A 187 -20.02 -13.04 3.03
N VAL A 188 -19.97 -11.98 3.84
CA VAL A 188 -20.82 -11.80 5.01
C VAL A 188 -22.12 -11.12 4.60
N LYS A 189 -23.21 -11.87 4.49
CA LYS A 189 -24.54 -11.28 4.25
C LYS A 189 -24.91 -10.32 5.36
N LYS A 190 -25.43 -9.15 4.98
CA LYS A 190 -25.77 -8.02 5.83
C LYS A 190 -26.62 -8.43 7.04
N ILE A 191 -25.99 -8.60 8.17
CA ILE A 191 -26.68 -8.38 9.44
C ILE A 191 -26.69 -6.87 9.63
N SER A 192 -27.87 -6.23 9.55
CA SER A 192 -27.96 -4.78 9.68
C SER A 192 -27.15 -4.35 10.90
N LEU A 193 -26.31 -3.29 10.78
CA LEU A 193 -25.56 -2.71 11.91
C LEU A 193 -26.46 -2.48 13.14
N LYS A 194 -27.75 -2.23 12.91
CA LYS A 194 -28.79 -2.14 13.94
C LYS A 194 -29.01 -3.48 14.68
N LYS A 195 -28.94 -4.60 13.97
CA LYS A 195 -29.08 -5.96 14.52
C LYS A 195 -27.81 -6.41 15.23
N LEU A 196 -26.62 -6.04 14.72
CA LEU A 196 -25.32 -6.24 15.39
C LEU A 196 -25.22 -5.42 16.68
N LYS A 197 -25.66 -4.16 16.65
CA LYS A 197 -25.69 -3.30 17.83
C LYS A 197 -26.66 -3.84 18.89
N LEU A 198 -27.81 -4.37 18.47
CA LEU A 198 -28.78 -5.02 19.36
C LEU A 198 -28.22 -6.34 19.95
N LEU A 199 -27.55 -7.14 19.10
CA LEU A 199 -26.92 -8.40 19.55
C LEU A 199 -25.76 -8.13 20.51
N SER A 200 -24.95 -7.10 20.27
CA SER A 200 -23.83 -6.73 21.16
C SER A 200 -24.27 -6.13 22.48
N LEU A 201 -25.46 -5.53 22.53
CA LEU A 201 -26.07 -5.03 23.78
C LEU A 201 -26.70 -6.16 24.62
N ASN A 202 -27.31 -7.13 23.93
CA ASN A 202 -28.02 -8.23 24.61
C ASN A 202 -27.12 -9.44 24.92
N TYR A 203 -25.98 -9.56 24.24
CA TYR A 203 -25.06 -10.69 24.39
C TYR A 203 -23.60 -10.19 24.31
N PRO A 204 -23.06 -9.59 25.40
CA PRO A 204 -21.69 -9.07 25.44
C PRO A 204 -20.63 -10.11 25.09
N GLU A 205 -20.87 -11.38 25.45
CA GLU A 205 -20.00 -12.52 25.12
C GLU A 205 -19.89 -12.81 23.63
N LEU A 206 -20.92 -12.50 22.83
CA LEU A 206 -20.88 -12.66 21.38
C LEU A 206 -19.94 -11.65 20.72
N LYS A 207 -19.67 -10.51 21.34
CA LYS A 207 -18.73 -9.51 20.86
C LYS A 207 -17.30 -10.09 20.78
N THR A 208 -16.92 -10.86 21.77
CA THR A 208 -15.61 -11.52 21.85
C THR A 208 -15.52 -12.74 20.91
N ASN A 209 -16.61 -13.50 20.78
CA ASN A 209 -16.66 -14.67 19.92
C ASN A 209 -16.82 -14.30 18.45
N TYR A 210 -17.54 -13.24 18.13
CA TYR A 210 -17.67 -12.72 16.76
C TYR A 210 -16.32 -12.22 16.22
N LEU A 211 -15.54 -11.51 17.05
CA LEU A 211 -14.16 -11.12 16.70
C LEU A 211 -13.24 -12.33 16.52
N LYS A 212 -13.47 -13.45 17.21
CA LYS A 212 -12.75 -14.72 16.99
C LYS A 212 -13.20 -15.45 15.72
N PHE A 213 -14.46 -15.33 15.34
CA PHE A 213 -15.01 -15.99 14.15
C PHE A 213 -14.57 -15.29 12.86
N ILE A 214 -14.41 -13.96 12.90
CA ILE A 214 -13.87 -13.17 11.78
C ILE A 214 -12.34 -13.36 11.65
N LYS A 215 -11.65 -13.81 12.72
CA LYS A 215 -10.20 -14.08 12.70
C LYS A 215 -9.82 -15.48 12.17
N ARG A 216 -10.77 -16.29 11.72
CA ARG A 216 -10.56 -17.57 11.05
C ARG A 216 -10.89 -17.46 9.58
#